data_fc060e3b4c10835bda5367fdd0b6055f
#
_entry.id   fc060e3b4c10835bda5367fdd0b6055f
#
_cell.length_a   1.000
_cell.length_b   1.000
_cell.length_c   1.000
_cell.angle_alpha   90.00
_cell.angle_beta   90.00
_cell.angle_gamma   90.00
#
_symmetry.space_group_name_H-M   'P 1'
#
loop_
_entity.id
_entity.type
_entity.pdbx_description
1 polymer ?
#
loop_
_entity_poly.entity_id
_entity_poly.type
_entity_poly.pdbx_seq_one_letter_code
_entity_poly.pdbx_strand_id
1 'polypeptide(L)'
;MPHVELELVPISFADQRERLDELDLALVRLPLERTQDLHVIPLYDEVPVVVAATDSFLMATDHLTADDLVGQVLITPGDDVLGPLDLPTAAPDFPTIATTADAVETVATGVGILVVPMSLARLHHRKDAGYRPLLGGRTSSIALAWPIEATTPDVEAFVGIVRGRTANSSR
;
A
#
# COMPACT_ATOMS: atom_id res chain seq x y z
N MET A 1 -31.24 0.91 12.20
CA MET A 1 -30.51 1.94 11.45
C MET A 1 -31.18 2.12 10.11
N PRO A 2 -31.46 3.34 9.64
CA PRO A 2 -31.83 3.53 8.26
C PRO A 2 -30.74 2.95 7.38
N HIS A 3 -31.09 2.41 6.22
CA HIS A 3 -30.13 1.91 5.25
C HIS A 3 -29.39 3.13 4.67
N VAL A 4 -28.16 3.36 5.13
CA VAL A 4 -27.27 4.32 4.51
C VAL A 4 -26.61 3.61 3.33
N GLU A 5 -26.77 4.15 2.14
CA GLU A 5 -26.11 3.66 0.94
C GLU A 5 -24.63 4.00 0.99
N LEU A 6 -23.76 3.02 0.77
CA LEU A 6 -22.31 3.19 0.74
C LEU A 6 -21.83 3.14 -0.71
N GLU A 7 -21.35 4.26 -1.22
CA GLU A 7 -20.66 4.33 -2.50
C GLU A 7 -19.14 4.26 -2.29
N LEU A 8 -18.45 3.38 -3.02
CA LEU A 8 -17.01 3.24 -2.97
C LEU A 8 -16.37 3.91 -4.18
N VAL A 9 -15.60 4.97 -3.95
CA VAL A 9 -14.90 5.74 -4.98
C VAL A 9 -13.40 5.46 -4.88
N PRO A 10 -12.77 4.82 -5.90
CA PRO A 10 -11.32 4.65 -5.93
C PRO A 10 -10.61 5.99 -6.06
N ILE A 11 -9.56 6.18 -5.24
CA ILE A 11 -8.69 7.36 -5.30
C ILE A 11 -7.24 6.94 -5.45
N SER A 12 -6.46 7.68 -6.23
CA SER A 12 -5.02 7.45 -6.35
C SER A 12 -4.29 7.89 -5.08
N PHE A 13 -3.12 7.33 -4.83
CA PHE A 13 -2.26 7.77 -3.71
C PHE A 13 -1.89 9.25 -3.82
N ALA A 14 -1.60 9.72 -5.03
CA ALA A 14 -1.22 11.11 -5.28
C ALA A 14 -2.36 12.11 -4.99
N ASP A 15 -3.61 11.71 -5.25
CA ASP A 15 -4.77 12.61 -5.17
C ASP A 15 -5.52 12.48 -3.82
N GLN A 16 -5.09 11.60 -2.92
CA GLN A 16 -5.87 11.26 -1.72
C GLN A 16 -6.19 12.48 -0.83
N ARG A 17 -5.31 13.49 -0.73
CA ARG A 17 -5.57 14.69 0.07
C ARG A 17 -6.63 15.59 -0.57
N GLU A 18 -6.55 15.81 -1.88
CA GLU A 18 -7.47 16.68 -2.60
C GLU A 18 -8.87 16.06 -2.70
N ARG A 19 -8.92 14.74 -2.91
CA ARG A 19 -10.19 14.01 -2.98
C ARG A 19 -10.94 13.93 -1.66
N LEU A 20 -10.27 14.06 -0.53
CA LEU A 20 -10.92 14.10 0.80
C LEU A 20 -11.92 15.25 0.93
N ASP A 21 -11.71 16.37 0.25
CA ASP A 21 -12.62 17.51 0.30
C ASP A 21 -13.96 17.25 -0.43
N GLU A 22 -14.02 16.18 -1.23
CA GLU A 22 -15.20 15.77 -2.03
C GLU A 22 -15.90 14.53 -1.46
N LEU A 23 -15.35 13.90 -0.42
CA LEU A 23 -15.80 12.62 0.13
C LEU A 23 -16.23 12.79 1.60
N ASP A 24 -17.20 12.01 2.03
CA ASP A 24 -17.58 11.97 3.43
C ASP A 24 -16.45 11.45 4.32
N LEU A 25 -15.72 10.43 3.85
CA LEU A 25 -14.53 9.86 4.49
C LEU A 25 -13.73 9.01 3.48
N ALA A 26 -12.45 8.76 3.77
CA ALA A 26 -11.60 7.92 2.95
C ALA A 26 -10.65 7.04 3.77
N LEU A 27 -10.30 5.88 3.21
CA LEU A 27 -9.11 5.12 3.62
C LEU A 27 -7.90 5.70 2.88
N VAL A 28 -6.92 6.18 3.63
CA VAL A 28 -5.73 6.84 3.10
C VAL A 28 -4.46 6.15 3.56
N ARG A 29 -3.37 6.33 2.81
CA ARG A 29 -2.01 5.97 3.22
C ARG A 29 -1.32 7.15 3.89
N LEU A 30 -0.65 6.88 4.99
CA LEU A 30 0.19 7.86 5.66
C LEU A 30 1.63 7.82 5.10
N PRO A 31 2.37 8.95 5.13
CA PRO A 31 1.96 10.24 5.67
C PRO A 31 0.96 10.97 4.76
N LEU A 32 0.04 11.69 5.37
CA LEU A 32 -0.89 12.59 4.70
C LEU A 32 -0.51 14.03 5.03
N GLU A 33 -0.38 14.87 4.03
CA GLU A 33 -0.07 16.29 4.22
C GLU A 33 -1.31 17.11 4.54
N ARG A 34 -1.12 18.31 5.12
CA ARG A 34 -2.20 19.28 5.39
C ARG A 34 -3.39 18.66 6.14
N THR A 35 -3.11 18.10 7.32
CA THR A 35 -4.11 17.38 8.14
C THR A 35 -4.81 18.23 9.18
N GLN A 36 -4.59 19.56 9.23
CA GLN A 36 -5.09 20.44 10.29
C GLN A 36 -6.62 20.54 10.31
N ASP A 37 -7.25 20.32 9.16
CA ASP A 37 -8.70 20.35 8.93
C ASP A 37 -9.33 18.95 8.88
N LEU A 38 -8.54 17.91 9.18
CA LEU A 38 -8.96 16.52 9.08
C LEU A 38 -8.96 15.82 10.44
N HIS A 39 -9.92 14.92 10.60
CA HIS A 39 -9.76 13.79 11.51
C HIS A 39 -8.96 12.70 10.82
N VAL A 40 -7.92 12.17 11.48
CA VAL A 40 -7.11 11.08 10.97
C VAL A 40 -6.96 10.01 12.05
N ILE A 41 -7.43 8.81 11.78
CA ILE A 41 -7.36 7.68 12.71
C ILE A 41 -6.52 6.57 12.08
N PRO A 42 -5.29 6.31 12.55
CA PRO A 42 -4.51 5.16 12.13
C PRO A 42 -5.27 3.84 12.42
N LEU A 43 -5.29 2.93 11.46
CA LEU A 43 -5.98 1.65 11.58
C LEU A 43 -5.01 0.48 11.72
N TYR A 44 -4.06 0.35 10.79
CA TYR A 44 -3.07 -0.73 10.78
C TYR A 44 -1.88 -0.38 9.88
N ASP A 45 -0.78 -1.12 10.09
CA ASP A 45 0.40 -1.06 9.24
C ASP A 45 0.43 -2.26 8.29
N GLU A 46 0.71 -2.00 7.03
CA GLU A 46 0.93 -3.02 6.03
C GLU A 46 2.40 -3.42 5.97
N VAL A 47 2.64 -4.71 5.95
CA VAL A 47 3.98 -5.26 5.78
C VAL A 47 4.44 -5.06 4.33
N PRO A 48 5.66 -4.54 4.10
CA PRO A 48 6.25 -4.50 2.78
C PRO A 48 6.59 -5.92 2.31
N VAL A 49 6.40 -6.18 1.02
CA VAL A 49 6.76 -7.45 0.40
C VAL A 49 7.64 -7.23 -0.82
N VAL A 50 8.54 -8.16 -1.07
CA VAL A 50 9.32 -8.23 -2.31
C VAL A 50 8.55 -9.09 -3.30
N VAL A 51 8.26 -8.54 -4.46
CA VAL A 51 7.66 -9.25 -5.60
C VAL A 51 8.77 -9.62 -6.57
N ALA A 52 8.78 -10.87 -7.04
CA ALA A 52 9.73 -11.37 -8.02
C ALA A 52 9.09 -12.47 -8.87
N ALA A 53 9.76 -12.90 -9.94
CA ALA A 53 9.33 -14.06 -10.71
C ALA A 53 9.21 -15.30 -9.83
N THR A 54 8.26 -16.18 -10.10
CA THR A 54 8.01 -17.39 -9.29
C THR A 54 9.18 -18.37 -9.28
N ASP A 55 10.02 -18.37 -10.32
CA ASP A 55 11.22 -19.17 -10.43
C ASP A 55 12.47 -18.50 -9.83
N SER A 56 12.33 -17.28 -9.29
CA SER A 56 13.42 -16.60 -8.58
C SER A 56 13.79 -17.34 -7.31
N PHE A 57 15.10 -17.44 -7.01
CA PHE A 57 15.60 -18.00 -5.76
C PHE A 57 15.04 -17.31 -4.50
N LEU A 58 14.65 -16.03 -4.62
CA LEU A 58 14.02 -15.28 -3.53
C LEU A 58 12.69 -15.90 -3.09
N MET A 59 12.04 -16.67 -3.96
CA MET A 59 10.76 -17.34 -3.63
C MET A 59 10.96 -18.65 -2.85
N ALA A 60 12.20 -19.12 -2.68
CA ALA A 60 12.52 -20.36 -1.96
C ALA A 60 12.46 -20.22 -0.42
N THR A 61 12.36 -18.99 0.12
CA THR A 61 12.30 -18.68 1.55
C THR A 61 10.91 -18.18 1.94
N ASP A 62 10.58 -18.21 3.22
CA ASP A 62 9.27 -17.71 3.72
C ASP A 62 9.29 -16.18 3.91
N HIS A 63 10.46 -15.58 4.09
CA HIS A 63 10.66 -14.14 4.25
C HIS A 63 12.05 -13.75 3.73
N LEU A 64 12.24 -12.46 3.50
CA LEU A 64 13.48 -11.86 3.01
C LEU A 64 13.96 -10.75 3.95
N THR A 65 15.24 -10.49 3.91
CA THR A 65 15.90 -9.35 4.56
C THR A 65 16.57 -8.48 3.50
N ALA A 66 17.07 -7.30 3.89
CA ALA A 66 17.82 -6.44 2.97
C ALA A 66 19.05 -7.15 2.37
N ASP A 67 19.71 -8.00 3.14
CA ASP A 67 20.90 -8.74 2.68
C ASP A 67 20.60 -9.72 1.55
N ASP A 68 19.40 -10.28 1.51
CA ASP A 68 18.95 -11.18 0.43
C ASP A 68 18.76 -10.44 -0.90
N LEU A 69 18.66 -9.11 -0.85
CA LEU A 69 18.41 -8.25 -2.02
C LEU A 69 19.67 -7.65 -2.64
N VAL A 70 20.85 -7.97 -2.08
CA VAL A 70 22.14 -7.46 -2.58
C VAL A 70 22.28 -7.76 -4.08
N GLY A 71 22.49 -6.69 -4.86
CA GLY A 71 22.70 -6.79 -6.30
C GLY A 71 21.44 -7.07 -7.14
N GLN A 72 20.27 -7.21 -6.53
CA GLN A 72 19.01 -7.25 -7.27
C GLN A 72 18.72 -5.88 -7.90
N VAL A 73 18.07 -5.86 -9.06
CA VAL A 73 17.59 -4.63 -9.68
C VAL A 73 16.24 -4.26 -9.08
N LEU A 74 16.19 -3.13 -8.36
CA LEU A 74 14.94 -2.63 -7.75
C LEU A 74 14.19 -1.74 -8.75
N ILE A 75 13.03 -2.20 -9.17
CA ILE A 75 12.11 -1.42 -9.99
C ILE A 75 11.22 -0.57 -9.07
N THR A 76 11.23 0.75 -9.26
CA THR A 76 10.36 1.68 -8.55
C THR A 76 9.36 2.26 -9.56
N PRO A 77 8.05 1.95 -9.45
CA PRO A 77 7.05 2.46 -10.37
C PRO A 77 6.75 3.94 -10.12
N GLY A 78 6.15 4.61 -11.11
CA GLY A 78 5.79 6.02 -11.00
C GLY A 78 4.70 6.33 -9.98
N ASP A 79 3.86 5.34 -9.66
CA ASP A 79 2.81 5.38 -8.64
C ASP A 79 3.23 4.75 -7.30
N ASP A 80 4.56 4.68 -7.02
CA ASP A 80 5.08 4.12 -5.77
C ASP A 80 4.49 4.82 -4.54
N VAL A 81 4.12 4.01 -3.55
CA VAL A 81 3.50 4.48 -2.29
C VAL A 81 4.41 4.35 -1.06
N LEU A 82 5.59 3.74 -1.20
CA LEU A 82 6.55 3.58 -0.11
C LEU A 82 7.60 4.70 -0.05
N GLY A 83 7.84 5.37 -1.18
CA GLY A 83 8.91 6.33 -1.33
C GLY A 83 10.30 5.68 -1.36
N PRO A 84 11.36 6.48 -1.31
CA PRO A 84 12.73 5.97 -1.39
C PRO A 84 13.04 4.93 -0.32
N LEU A 85 13.59 3.78 -0.74
CA LEU A 85 14.00 2.68 0.11
C LEU A 85 15.53 2.61 0.17
N ASP A 86 16.08 2.50 1.37
CA ASP A 86 17.52 2.28 1.59
C ASP A 86 17.79 0.76 1.57
N LEU A 87 17.94 0.22 0.37
CA LEU A 87 18.19 -1.21 0.13
C LEU A 87 19.46 -1.39 -0.72
N PRO A 88 20.24 -2.46 -0.50
CA PRO A 88 21.49 -2.72 -1.21
C PRO A 88 21.25 -3.27 -2.64
N THR A 89 20.40 -2.60 -3.38
CA THR A 89 19.96 -2.97 -4.72
C THR A 89 20.58 -2.07 -5.78
N ALA A 90 20.55 -2.53 -7.04
CA ALA A 90 20.93 -1.73 -8.18
C ALA A 90 19.72 -1.01 -8.79
N ALA A 91 19.93 0.16 -9.39
CA ALA A 91 18.93 0.83 -10.19
C ALA A 91 18.75 0.12 -11.55
N PRO A 92 17.54 0.11 -12.14
CA PRO A 92 17.33 -0.37 -13.50
C PRO A 92 18.03 0.52 -14.53
N ASP A 93 18.43 -0.06 -15.63
CA ASP A 93 19.04 0.64 -16.80
C ASP A 93 18.00 1.01 -17.88
N PHE A 94 16.72 0.93 -17.56
CA PHE A 94 15.60 1.26 -18.43
C PHE A 94 14.72 2.37 -17.79
N PRO A 95 13.84 3.04 -18.60
CA PRO A 95 12.97 4.11 -18.11
C PRO A 95 12.04 3.66 -17.00
N THR A 96 11.63 4.60 -16.14
CA THR A 96 10.66 4.37 -15.07
C THR A 96 9.37 3.78 -15.61
N ILE A 97 8.92 2.68 -15.02
CA ILE A 97 7.63 2.04 -15.33
C ILE A 97 6.52 2.86 -14.65
N ALA A 98 5.47 3.16 -15.40
CA ALA A 98 4.45 4.11 -14.94
C ALA A 98 3.64 3.61 -13.74
N THR A 99 3.27 2.33 -13.73
CA THR A 99 2.34 1.80 -12.72
C THR A 99 2.88 0.56 -12.00
N THR A 100 2.40 0.34 -10.79
CA THR A 100 2.67 -0.88 -10.01
C THR A 100 2.23 -2.14 -10.77
N ALA A 101 1.12 -2.10 -11.50
CA ALA A 101 0.64 -3.22 -12.32
C ALA A 101 1.66 -3.61 -13.38
N ASP A 102 2.15 -2.64 -14.16
CA ASP A 102 3.15 -2.85 -15.21
C ASP A 102 4.51 -3.29 -14.61
N ALA A 103 4.85 -2.77 -13.42
CA ALA A 103 6.06 -3.20 -12.71
C ALA A 103 5.96 -4.67 -12.27
N VAL A 104 4.82 -5.13 -11.78
CA VAL A 104 4.58 -6.55 -11.46
C VAL A 104 4.70 -7.42 -12.73
N GLU A 105 4.18 -6.96 -13.86
CA GLU A 105 4.35 -7.63 -15.14
C GLU A 105 5.82 -7.75 -15.54
N THR A 106 6.59 -6.69 -15.36
CA THR A 106 8.01 -6.66 -15.67
C THR A 106 8.81 -7.62 -14.80
N VAL A 107 8.62 -7.60 -13.47
CA VAL A 107 9.34 -8.51 -12.56
C VAL A 107 8.97 -9.98 -12.79
N ALA A 108 7.76 -10.27 -13.26
CA ALA A 108 7.34 -11.63 -13.62
C ALA A 108 8.18 -12.24 -14.75
N THR A 109 8.83 -11.40 -15.58
CA THR A 109 9.78 -11.86 -16.63
C THR A 109 11.19 -12.18 -16.11
N GLY A 110 11.44 -11.97 -14.81
CA GLY A 110 12.75 -12.16 -14.19
C GLY A 110 13.65 -10.92 -14.25
N VAL A 111 13.15 -9.78 -14.70
CA VAL A 111 13.90 -8.51 -14.75
C VAL A 111 13.77 -7.76 -13.43
N GLY A 112 14.57 -8.17 -12.44
CA GLY A 112 14.61 -7.47 -11.14
C GLY A 112 13.47 -7.83 -10.19
N ILE A 113 13.29 -6.96 -9.20
CA ILE A 113 12.35 -7.09 -8.10
C ILE A 113 11.56 -5.78 -7.90
N LEU A 114 10.43 -5.88 -7.21
CA LEU A 114 9.61 -4.75 -6.79
C LEU A 114 9.33 -4.87 -5.30
N VAL A 115 9.35 -3.76 -4.56
CA VAL A 115 8.95 -3.72 -3.13
C VAL A 115 7.69 -2.87 -3.01
N VAL A 116 6.63 -3.47 -2.50
CA VAL A 116 5.32 -2.82 -2.34
C VAL A 116 4.64 -3.25 -1.04
N PRO A 117 3.64 -2.51 -0.53
CA PRO A 117 2.75 -3.02 0.50
C PRO A 117 2.05 -4.32 0.05
N MET A 118 1.79 -5.22 0.99
CA MET A 118 1.21 -6.54 0.69
C MET A 118 -0.14 -6.44 -0.05
N SER A 119 -0.95 -5.43 0.23
CA SER A 119 -2.24 -5.24 -0.46
C SER A 119 -2.07 -5.02 -1.96
N LEU A 120 -1.03 -4.27 -2.38
CA LEU A 120 -0.76 -4.03 -3.80
C LEU A 120 -0.23 -5.28 -4.51
N ALA A 121 0.61 -6.07 -3.83
CA ALA A 121 1.03 -7.36 -4.38
C ALA A 121 -0.14 -8.33 -4.58
N ARG A 122 -1.13 -8.29 -3.69
CA ARG A 122 -2.37 -9.07 -3.82
C ARG A 122 -3.30 -8.54 -4.89
N LEU A 123 -3.43 -7.22 -5.00
CA LEU A 123 -4.26 -6.56 -6.02
C LEU A 123 -3.78 -6.88 -7.43
N HIS A 124 -2.47 -6.87 -7.65
CA HIS A 124 -1.83 -7.13 -8.94
C HIS A 124 -1.29 -8.57 -9.04
N HIS A 125 -1.94 -9.52 -8.36
CA HIS A 125 -1.51 -10.92 -8.35
C HIS A 125 -1.43 -11.52 -9.77
N ARG A 126 -0.30 -12.22 -10.01
CA ARG A 126 -0.05 -12.98 -11.25
C ARG A 126 0.42 -14.39 -10.92
N LYS A 127 0.18 -15.33 -11.84
CA LYS A 127 0.63 -16.73 -11.68
C LYS A 127 2.14 -16.90 -11.81
N ASP A 128 2.78 -15.99 -12.56
CA ASP A 128 4.21 -15.98 -12.89
C ASP A 128 5.03 -15.06 -11.96
N ALA A 129 4.38 -14.35 -11.01
CA ALA A 129 5.03 -13.57 -9.97
C ALA A 129 4.59 -14.03 -8.58
N GLY A 130 5.54 -14.11 -7.65
CA GLY A 130 5.31 -14.39 -6.23
C GLY A 130 5.75 -13.23 -5.36
N TYR A 131 5.43 -13.29 -4.07
CA TYR A 131 5.94 -12.31 -3.11
C TYR A 131 6.33 -12.93 -1.78
N ARG A 132 7.27 -12.28 -1.07
CA ARG A 132 7.71 -12.64 0.28
C ARG A 132 7.79 -11.41 1.16
N PRO A 133 7.40 -11.50 2.44
CA PRO A 133 7.58 -10.41 3.41
C PRO A 133 9.04 -9.97 3.49
N LEU A 134 9.26 -8.65 3.52
CA LEU A 134 10.56 -8.03 3.74
C LEU A 134 10.70 -7.63 5.20
N LEU A 135 11.47 -8.38 5.98
CA LEU A 135 11.72 -8.09 7.39
C LEU A 135 12.57 -6.82 7.54
N GLY A 136 12.16 -5.95 8.47
CA GLY A 136 12.82 -4.67 8.68
C GLY A 136 12.59 -3.64 7.58
N GLY A 137 11.77 -3.96 6.56
CA GLY A 137 11.40 -3.03 5.51
C GLY A 137 10.43 -1.94 6.00
N ARG A 138 10.32 -0.87 5.22
CA ARG A 138 9.41 0.25 5.51
C ARG A 138 7.95 -0.20 5.42
N THR A 139 7.22 -0.10 6.52
CA THR A 139 5.78 -0.34 6.56
C THR A 139 5.00 0.82 5.94
N SER A 140 3.76 0.56 5.51
CA SER A 140 2.82 1.56 5.03
C SER A 140 1.60 1.57 5.93
N SER A 141 1.38 2.69 6.62
CA SER A 141 0.25 2.83 7.55
C SER A 141 -1.01 3.23 6.80
N ILE A 142 -2.12 2.54 7.08
CA ILE A 142 -3.46 2.88 6.59
C ILE A 142 -4.21 3.59 7.69
N ALA A 143 -4.88 4.68 7.33
CA ALA A 143 -5.70 5.47 8.23
C ALA A 143 -7.09 5.72 7.61
N LEU A 144 -8.06 5.98 8.49
CA LEU A 144 -9.33 6.57 8.11
C LEU A 144 -9.22 8.08 8.29
N ALA A 145 -9.58 8.85 7.27
CA ALA A 145 -9.53 10.30 7.28
C ALA A 145 -10.83 10.92 6.75
N TRP A 146 -11.23 12.07 7.31
CA TRP A 146 -12.38 12.86 6.84
C TRP A 146 -12.27 14.32 7.30
N PRO A 147 -12.87 15.26 6.57
CA PRO A 147 -12.89 16.67 7.00
C PRO A 147 -13.63 16.84 8.32
N ILE A 148 -13.11 17.68 9.21
CA ILE A 148 -13.74 17.96 10.52
C ILE A 148 -15.18 18.48 10.33
N GLU A 149 -15.38 19.32 9.29
CA GLU A 149 -16.68 19.92 8.98
C GLU A 149 -17.67 18.90 8.37
N ALA A 150 -17.19 17.78 7.81
CA ALA A 150 -18.03 16.72 7.24
C ALA A 150 -18.44 15.66 8.27
N THR A 151 -18.19 15.88 9.56
CA THR A 151 -18.58 14.95 10.62
C THR A 151 -20.10 14.92 10.77
N THR A 152 -20.72 13.85 10.31
CA THR A 152 -22.17 13.59 10.43
C THR A 152 -22.42 12.37 11.32
N PRO A 153 -23.65 12.15 11.82
CA PRO A 153 -23.98 10.95 12.58
C PRO A 153 -23.69 9.64 11.84
N ASP A 154 -23.79 9.63 10.50
CA ASP A 154 -23.50 8.46 9.67
C ASP A 154 -22.00 8.21 9.58
N VAL A 155 -21.18 9.25 9.43
CA VAL A 155 -19.70 9.17 9.50
C VAL A 155 -19.27 8.65 10.87
N GLU A 156 -19.83 9.19 11.99
CA GLU A 156 -19.51 8.72 13.34
C GLU A 156 -19.89 7.24 13.54
N ALA A 157 -21.04 6.82 13.03
CA ALA A 157 -21.48 5.43 13.11
C ALA A 157 -20.52 4.51 12.31
N PHE A 158 -20.10 4.91 11.11
CA PHE A 158 -19.15 4.16 10.31
C PHE A 158 -17.78 4.06 11.01
N VAL A 159 -17.25 5.15 11.54
CA VAL A 159 -16.02 5.19 12.33
C VAL A 159 -16.12 4.24 13.53
N GLY A 160 -17.24 4.22 14.23
CA GLY A 160 -17.50 3.31 15.35
C GLY A 160 -17.44 1.83 14.92
N ILE A 161 -18.01 1.49 13.78
CA ILE A 161 -17.96 0.12 13.21
C ILE A 161 -16.54 -0.29 12.87
N VAL A 162 -15.78 0.58 12.20
CA VAL A 162 -14.39 0.30 11.80
C VAL A 162 -13.52 0.10 13.03
N ARG A 163 -13.62 0.96 14.03
CA ARG A 163 -12.85 0.85 15.30
C ARG A 163 -13.23 -0.37 16.12
N GLY A 164 -14.51 -0.70 16.17
CA GLY A 164 -15.00 -1.88 16.91
C GLY A 164 -14.48 -3.20 16.34
N ARG A 165 -14.26 -3.29 15.04
CA ARG A 165 -13.68 -4.49 14.40
C ARG A 165 -12.18 -4.61 14.61
N THR A 166 -11.44 -3.51 14.67
CA THR A 166 -9.99 -3.55 14.94
C THR A 166 -9.66 -4.06 16.34
N ALA A 167 -10.50 -3.78 17.35
CA ALA A 167 -10.33 -4.28 18.71
C ALA A 167 -10.56 -5.80 18.85
N ASN A 168 -11.35 -6.41 17.96
CA ASN A 168 -11.72 -7.83 18.02
C ASN A 168 -10.94 -8.74 17.04
N SER A 169 -10.11 -8.19 16.16
CA SER A 169 -9.32 -8.98 15.20
C SER A 169 -7.97 -9.47 15.74
N SER A 170 -7.68 -9.21 17.03
CA SER A 170 -6.43 -9.60 17.70
C SER A 170 -6.63 -10.79 18.66
N ARG A 171 -7.48 -11.76 18.29
CA ARG A 171 -7.59 -13.05 19.01
C ARG A 171 -7.43 -14.21 18.05
#